data_ea94ac42b6efbfe911bc1a10c6bc65b0
#
_entry.id   ea94ac42b6efbfe911bc1a10c6bc65b0
#
_cell.length_a   1.000
_cell.length_b   1.000
_cell.length_c   1.000
_cell.angle_alpha   90.00
_cell.angle_beta   90.00
_cell.angle_gamma   90.00
#
_symmetry.space_group_name_H-M   'P 1'
#
loop_
_entity.id
_entity.type
_entity.pdbx_description
1 polymer ?
#
loop_
_entity_poly.entity_id
_entity_poly.type
_entity_poly.pdbx_seq_one_letter_code
_entity_poly.pdbx_strand_id
1 'polypeptide(L)'
;MELTLIIKELESLKKKNIDQCLFATGGKKEISNNLNTRKSGSAALDLAYVGAGRYDGYFQNNLNIWDIAAGIIIVKEAGGKINDLSYSSNEDIQVFAGSNTIYEKMLENLNNF
;
A
#
# COMPACT_ATOMS: atom_id res chain seq x y z
N MET A 1 -20.11 -1.95 22.74
CA MET A 1 -20.07 -0.51 22.52
C MET A 1 -18.78 0.12 23.04
N GLU A 2 -18.40 -0.16 24.28
CA GLU A 2 -17.10 0.27 24.82
C GLU A 2 -15.93 -0.29 24.05
N LEU A 3 -16.00 -1.54 23.62
CA LEU A 3 -14.96 -2.17 22.81
C LEU A 3 -14.75 -1.44 21.50
N THR A 4 -15.82 -0.99 20.86
CA THR A 4 -15.75 -0.22 19.61
C THR A 4 -15.01 1.09 19.82
N LEU A 5 -15.26 1.79 20.94
CA LEU A 5 -14.56 3.01 21.27
C LEU A 5 -13.08 2.76 21.54
N ILE A 6 -12.76 1.69 22.27
CA ILE A 6 -11.36 1.33 22.55
C ILE A 6 -10.62 1.02 21.26
N ILE A 7 -11.24 0.28 20.34
CA ILE A 7 -10.65 -0.03 19.03
C ILE A 7 -10.38 1.25 18.25
N LYS A 8 -11.34 2.19 18.23
CA LYS A 8 -11.16 3.48 17.55
C LYS A 8 -10.04 4.31 18.18
N GLU A 9 -9.96 4.33 19.48
CA GLU A 9 -8.88 5.03 20.18
C GLU A 9 -7.51 4.42 19.87
N LEU A 10 -7.42 3.09 19.86
CA LEU A 10 -6.18 2.39 19.49
C LEU A 10 -5.80 2.67 18.06
N GLU A 11 -6.75 2.68 17.14
CA GLU A 11 -6.50 3.04 15.74
C GLU A 11 -6.01 4.47 15.61
N SER A 12 -6.60 5.39 16.37
CA SER A 12 -6.17 6.78 16.39
C SER A 12 -4.74 6.94 16.87
N LEU A 13 -4.36 6.18 17.92
CA LEU A 13 -2.99 6.18 18.43
C LEU A 13 -1.99 5.60 17.43
N LYS A 14 -2.44 4.70 16.57
CA LYS A 14 -1.61 4.10 15.53
C LYS A 14 -1.50 4.93 14.26
N LYS A 15 -2.24 6.03 14.16
CA LYS A 15 -2.12 6.91 13.00
C LYS A 15 -0.72 7.46 12.91
N LYS A 16 -0.05 7.16 11.81
CA LYS A 16 1.29 7.62 11.53
C LYS A 16 1.25 8.79 10.56
N ASN A 17 2.21 9.68 10.67
CA ASN A 17 2.49 10.61 9.60
C ASN A 17 3.20 9.84 8.47
N ILE A 18 3.07 10.34 7.26
CA ILE A 18 3.63 9.67 6.07
C ILE A 18 5.14 9.46 6.19
N ASP A 19 5.85 10.38 6.84
CA ASP A 19 7.29 10.31 7.03
C ASP A 19 7.72 9.24 8.03
N GLN A 20 6.79 8.73 8.84
CA GLN A 20 7.03 7.64 9.80
C GLN A 20 6.69 6.28 9.23
N CYS A 21 6.14 6.23 8.02
CA CYS A 21 5.70 5.00 7.39
C CYS A 21 6.83 4.34 6.60
N LEU A 22 6.72 3.03 6.44
CA LEU A 22 7.63 2.25 5.61
C LEU A 22 6.86 1.74 4.40
N PHE A 23 7.36 2.07 3.22
CA PHE A 23 6.74 1.68 1.96
C PHE A 23 7.63 0.69 1.20
N ALA A 24 7.00 -0.13 0.40
CA ALA A 24 7.70 -0.94 -0.58
C ALA A 24 7.47 -0.40 -1.99
N THR A 25 8.44 -0.54 -2.85
CA THR A 25 8.34 -0.21 -4.26
C THR A 25 9.31 -1.07 -5.04
N GLY A 26 8.98 -1.36 -6.29
CA GLY A 26 9.88 -2.09 -7.18
C GLY A 26 10.28 -1.27 -8.40
N GLY A 27 9.75 -0.06 -8.51
CA GLY A 27 9.99 0.79 -9.66
C GLY A 27 11.40 1.35 -9.73
N LYS A 28 11.83 1.68 -10.95
CA LYS A 28 13.13 2.32 -11.17
C LYS A 28 13.10 3.80 -10.86
N LYS A 29 11.92 4.39 -10.83
CA LYS A 29 11.76 5.83 -10.65
C LYS A 29 11.58 6.13 -9.18
N GLU A 30 12.43 6.99 -8.64
CA GLU A 30 12.22 7.53 -7.31
C GLU A 30 11.15 8.60 -7.39
N ILE A 31 10.13 8.45 -6.52
CA ILE A 31 8.95 9.28 -6.59
C ILE A 31 8.97 10.37 -5.55
N SER A 32 9.55 10.09 -4.40
CA SER A 32 9.66 11.08 -3.33
C SER A 32 10.89 10.80 -2.49
N ASN A 33 11.68 11.85 -2.28
CA ASN A 33 12.87 11.78 -1.44
C ASN A 33 12.55 11.71 0.05
N ASN A 34 11.28 11.91 0.42
CA ASN A 34 10.88 11.99 1.82
C ASN A 34 10.26 10.71 2.34
N LEU A 35 10.09 9.70 1.49
CA LEU A 35 9.49 8.45 1.89
C LEU A 35 10.55 7.39 2.20
N ASN A 36 10.35 6.68 3.30
CA ASN A 36 11.16 5.51 3.61
C ASN A 36 10.68 4.35 2.76
N THR A 37 11.53 3.86 1.87
CA THR A 37 11.17 2.80 0.93
C THR A 37 12.10 1.60 1.04
N ARG A 38 11.56 0.44 0.67
CA ARG A 38 12.31 -0.82 0.53
C ARG A 38 11.99 -1.44 -0.82
N LYS A 39 12.93 -2.17 -1.36
CA LYS A 39 12.78 -2.88 -2.64
C LYS A 39 13.11 -4.34 -2.43
N SER A 40 12.13 -5.22 -2.50
CA SER A 40 12.36 -6.66 -2.39
C SER A 40 12.60 -7.31 -3.75
N GLY A 41 12.12 -6.68 -4.81
CA GLY A 41 12.13 -7.26 -6.15
C GLY A 41 10.93 -8.16 -6.44
N SER A 42 9.98 -8.29 -5.52
CA SER A 42 8.78 -9.10 -5.70
C SER A 42 7.54 -8.31 -5.30
N ALA A 43 6.71 -7.95 -6.29
CA ALA A 43 5.46 -7.27 -6.04
C ALA A 43 4.51 -8.11 -5.17
N ALA A 44 4.44 -9.42 -5.44
CA ALA A 44 3.61 -10.33 -4.66
C ALA A 44 4.01 -10.34 -3.18
N LEU A 45 5.31 -10.41 -2.92
CA LEU A 45 5.83 -10.40 -1.55
C LEU A 45 5.59 -9.06 -0.86
N ASP A 46 5.80 -7.95 -1.57
CA ASP A 46 5.58 -6.62 -1.03
C ASP A 46 4.12 -6.40 -0.65
N LEU A 47 3.19 -6.83 -1.50
CA LEU A 47 1.76 -6.76 -1.20
C LEU A 47 1.39 -7.65 -0.01
N ALA A 48 1.95 -8.84 0.08
CA ALA A 48 1.73 -9.72 1.22
C ALA A 48 2.19 -9.07 2.52
N TYR A 49 3.32 -8.37 2.51
CA TYR A 49 3.83 -7.67 3.68
C TYR A 49 2.98 -6.45 4.04
N VAL A 50 2.37 -5.78 3.07
CA VAL A 50 1.37 -4.74 3.37
C VAL A 50 0.18 -5.37 4.10
N GLY A 51 -0.33 -6.48 3.59
CA GLY A 51 -1.41 -7.20 4.24
C GLY A 51 -1.06 -7.68 5.63
N ALA A 52 0.18 -8.10 5.85
CA ALA A 52 0.66 -8.55 7.17
C ALA A 52 1.00 -7.40 8.12
N GLY A 53 0.92 -6.16 7.66
CA GLY A 53 1.23 -4.99 8.49
C GLY A 53 2.71 -4.69 8.66
N ARG A 54 3.57 -5.32 7.87
CA ARG A 54 5.02 -5.06 7.91
C ARG A 54 5.41 -3.81 7.15
N TYR A 55 4.68 -3.52 6.07
CA TYR A 55 4.80 -2.26 5.33
C TYR A 55 3.48 -1.51 5.46
N ASP A 56 3.57 -0.20 5.48
CA ASP A 56 2.38 0.66 5.52
C ASP A 56 1.74 0.80 4.15
N GLY A 57 2.54 0.68 3.09
CA GLY A 57 2.03 0.75 1.73
C GLY A 57 3.02 0.23 0.70
N TYR A 58 2.52 0.10 -0.52
CA TYR A 58 3.27 -0.35 -1.68
C TYR A 58 2.82 0.44 -2.90
N PHE A 59 3.75 0.84 -3.73
CA PHE A 59 3.44 1.51 -4.98
C PHE A 59 4.43 1.10 -6.07
N GLN A 60 3.90 0.85 -7.26
CA GLN A 60 4.72 0.49 -8.41
C GLN A 60 3.92 0.66 -9.70
N ASN A 61 4.63 1.05 -10.78
CA ASN A 61 4.12 1.08 -12.14
C ASN A 61 4.57 -0.15 -12.90
N ASN A 62 4.01 -0.33 -14.07
CA ASN A 62 4.46 -1.31 -15.07
C ASN A 62 4.39 -2.75 -14.56
N LEU A 63 3.32 -3.07 -13.87
CA LEU A 63 3.09 -4.41 -13.35
C LEU A 63 2.17 -5.21 -14.28
N ASN A 64 2.35 -6.52 -14.28
CA ASN A 64 1.44 -7.47 -14.92
C ASN A 64 0.47 -8.03 -13.88
N ILE A 65 -0.74 -8.34 -14.30
CA ILE A 65 -1.76 -8.88 -13.40
C ILE A 65 -1.27 -10.17 -12.69
N TRP A 66 -0.48 -10.97 -13.37
CA TRP A 66 0.06 -12.22 -12.82
C TRP A 66 0.95 -12.00 -11.60
N ASP A 67 1.62 -10.85 -11.54
CA ASP A 67 2.55 -10.53 -10.45
C ASP A 67 1.84 -10.08 -9.18
N ILE A 68 0.58 -9.66 -9.28
CA ILE A 68 -0.09 -8.95 -8.20
C ILE A 68 -1.42 -9.56 -7.77
N ALA A 69 -2.00 -10.47 -8.56
CA ALA A 69 -3.36 -10.96 -8.33
C ALA A 69 -3.55 -11.54 -6.92
N ALA A 70 -2.65 -12.41 -6.48
CA ALA A 70 -2.73 -13.00 -5.14
C ALA A 70 -2.49 -11.96 -4.05
N GLY A 71 -1.55 -11.05 -4.27
CA GLY A 71 -1.23 -10.00 -3.31
C GLY A 71 -2.39 -9.04 -3.08
N ILE A 72 -3.14 -8.72 -4.13
CA ILE A 72 -4.33 -7.88 -4.04
C ILE A 72 -5.35 -8.50 -3.10
N ILE A 73 -5.59 -9.80 -3.25
CA ILE A 73 -6.52 -10.53 -2.41
C ILE A 73 -6.08 -10.48 -0.94
N ILE A 74 -4.80 -10.70 -0.69
CA ILE A 74 -4.23 -10.66 0.67
C ILE A 74 -4.44 -9.29 1.30
N VAL A 75 -4.15 -8.21 0.57
CA VAL A 75 -4.33 -6.86 1.09
C VAL A 75 -5.80 -6.57 1.41
N LYS A 76 -6.70 -6.93 0.52
CA LYS A 76 -8.15 -6.73 0.72
C LYS A 76 -8.67 -7.53 1.91
N GLU A 77 -8.27 -8.79 2.03
CA GLU A 77 -8.68 -9.66 3.14
C GLU A 77 -8.18 -9.13 4.48
N ALA A 78 -7.05 -8.46 4.48
CA ALA A 78 -6.48 -7.85 5.70
C ALA A 78 -7.09 -6.49 6.03
N GLY A 79 -8.04 -5.99 5.23
CA GLY A 79 -8.67 -4.70 5.45
C GLY A 79 -7.92 -3.51 4.87
N GLY A 80 -6.88 -3.76 4.10
CA GLY A 80 -6.17 -2.71 3.37
C GLY A 80 -6.92 -2.23 2.15
N LYS A 81 -6.41 -1.18 1.53
CA LYS A 81 -7.02 -0.58 0.34
C LYS A 81 -6.06 -0.65 -0.84
N ILE A 82 -6.65 -0.77 -2.02
CA ILE A 82 -5.94 -0.78 -3.30
C ILE A 82 -6.71 0.13 -4.26
N ASN A 83 -5.98 0.80 -5.15
CA ASN A 83 -6.59 1.62 -6.18
C ASN A 83 -7.45 0.77 -7.13
N ASP A 84 -8.36 1.42 -7.82
CA ASP A 84 -9.26 0.76 -8.78
C ASP A 84 -8.45 0.32 -10.01
N LEU A 85 -8.46 -1.00 -10.27
CA LEU A 85 -7.77 -1.60 -11.40
C LEU A 85 -8.73 -2.00 -12.53
N SER A 86 -10.02 -1.71 -12.40
CA SER A 86 -11.04 -2.20 -13.33
C SER A 86 -10.86 -1.70 -14.77
N TYR A 87 -10.19 -0.57 -14.95
CA TYR A 87 -9.92 0.03 -16.25
C TYR A 87 -8.51 -0.23 -16.77
N SER A 88 -7.72 -0.98 -16.01
CA SER A 88 -6.35 -1.28 -16.40
C SER A 88 -6.32 -2.43 -17.40
N SER A 89 -5.37 -2.39 -18.34
CA SER A 89 -5.03 -3.56 -19.13
C SER A 89 -4.36 -4.60 -18.22
N ASN A 90 -4.07 -5.79 -18.75
CA ASN A 90 -3.35 -6.81 -17.98
C ASN A 90 -1.86 -6.49 -17.83
N GLU A 91 -1.38 -5.49 -18.53
CA GLU A 91 0.00 -5.03 -18.52
C GLU A 91 0.03 -3.55 -18.15
N ASP A 92 1.17 -3.06 -17.73
CA ASP A 92 1.38 -1.65 -17.36
C ASP A 92 0.43 -1.19 -16.25
N ILE A 93 0.15 -2.07 -15.32
CA ILE A 93 -0.73 -1.74 -14.20
C ILE A 93 0.02 -0.92 -13.16
N GLN A 94 -0.63 0.17 -12.72
CA GLN A 94 -0.16 0.97 -11.61
C GLN A 94 -0.90 0.55 -10.34
N VAL A 95 -0.15 0.19 -9.31
CA VAL A 95 -0.72 -0.24 -8.04
C VAL A 95 -0.31 0.71 -6.92
N PHE A 96 -1.30 1.14 -6.16
CA PHE A 96 -1.15 1.76 -4.86
C PHE A 96 -1.91 0.92 -3.85
N ALA A 97 -1.20 0.36 -2.89
CA ALA A 97 -1.82 -0.43 -1.83
C ALA A 97 -1.36 0.11 -0.49
N GLY A 98 -2.23 0.13 0.48
CA GLY A 98 -1.87 0.64 1.79
C GLY A 98 -2.80 0.15 2.87
N SER A 99 -2.38 0.36 4.12
CA SER A 99 -3.25 0.15 5.26
C SER A 99 -4.44 1.11 5.16
N ASN A 100 -5.52 0.76 5.82
CA ASN A 100 -6.73 1.57 5.81
C ASN A 100 -6.50 3.01 6.24
N THR A 101 -5.55 3.24 7.14
CA THR A 101 -5.25 4.57 7.69
C THR A 101 -4.27 5.37 6.85
N ILE A 102 -3.43 4.71 6.05
CA ILE A 102 -2.33 5.36 5.32
C ILE A 102 -2.66 5.58 3.85
N TYR A 103 -3.57 4.79 3.29
CA TYR A 103 -3.85 4.79 1.86
C TYR A 103 -4.14 6.21 1.31
N GLU A 104 -5.00 6.97 1.97
CA GLU A 104 -5.37 8.31 1.52
C GLU A 104 -4.18 9.28 1.57
N LYS A 105 -3.39 9.20 2.63
CA LYS A 105 -2.18 10.01 2.77
C LYS A 105 -1.15 9.67 1.70
N MET A 106 -1.06 8.39 1.37
CA MET A 106 -0.18 7.89 0.34
C MET A 106 -0.57 8.48 -1.03
N LEU A 107 -1.85 8.47 -1.37
CA LEU A 107 -2.33 9.04 -2.62
C LEU A 107 -2.05 10.53 -2.71
N GLU A 108 -2.23 11.27 -1.63
CA GLU A 108 -1.95 12.70 -1.61
C GLU A 108 -0.48 13.00 -1.90
N ASN A 109 0.43 12.16 -1.41
CA ASN A 109 1.86 12.36 -1.59
C ASN A 109 2.37 11.83 -2.93
N LEU A 110 1.64 10.94 -3.57
CA LEU A 110 2.06 10.26 -4.80
C LEU A 110 1.17 10.60 -6.00
N ASN A 111 0.44 11.67 -5.93
CA ASN A 111 -0.48 12.05 -7.01
C ASN A 111 0.22 12.37 -8.33
N ASN A 112 1.52 12.62 -8.31
CA ASN A 112 2.34 12.86 -9.51
C ASN A 112 3.11 11.61 -9.97
N PHE A 113 2.75 10.47 -9.41
CA PHE A 113 3.41 9.18 -9.69
C PHE A 113 3.27 8.66 -11.13
#